data_f44955393ea10e25b8cf4fe640a4c9f9
#
_entry.id   f44955393ea10e25b8cf4fe640a4c9f9
#
_cell.length_a   1.000
_cell.length_b   1.000
_cell.length_c   1.000
_cell.angle_alpha   90.00
_cell.angle_beta   90.00
_cell.angle_gamma   90.00
#
_symmetry.space_group_name_H-M   'P 1'
#
loop_
_entity.id
_entity.type
_entity.pdbx_description
1 polymer ?
#
loop_
_entity_poly.entity_id
_entity_poly.type
_entity_poly.pdbx_seq_one_letter_code
_entity_poly.pdbx_strand_id
1 'polypeptide(L)'
;DGLFLVAEKDQRLIASIMGGYDGHRGWIHYLAVHPHYQRLGVATALMQQMENRLTALGCPKVQLLVRQENLAVSQFYDQLGYEEVETVCLGKRLIQD
;
A
#
# COMPACT_ATOMS: atom_id res chain seq x y z
N ASP A 1 -4.12 5.70 -14.64
CA ASP A 1 -4.61 6.61 -13.63
C ASP A 1 -3.52 7.12 -12.68
N GLY A 2 -2.31 6.63 -12.79
CA GLY A 2 -1.20 7.14 -12.00
C GLY A 2 -1.08 6.56 -10.59
N LEU A 3 -1.90 5.56 -10.27
CA LEU A 3 -1.88 4.95 -8.95
C LEU A 3 -1.24 3.56 -8.96
N PHE A 4 -0.43 3.29 -9.95
CA PHE A 4 0.43 2.13 -10.01
C PHE A 4 1.85 2.63 -10.22
N LEU A 5 2.72 2.35 -9.24
CA LEU A 5 4.10 2.81 -9.27
C LEU A 5 5.05 1.64 -9.17
N VAL A 6 6.20 1.78 -9.78
CA VAL A 6 7.24 0.77 -9.71
C VAL A 6 8.56 1.40 -9.34
N ALA A 7 9.44 0.61 -8.77
CA ALA A 7 10.83 0.98 -8.53
C ALA A 7 11.72 0.09 -9.36
N GLU A 8 12.71 0.70 -9.99
CA GLU A 8 13.66 -0.01 -10.83
C GLU A 8 15.08 0.26 -10.37
N LYS A 9 15.95 -0.73 -10.52
CA LYS A 9 17.38 -0.57 -10.29
C LYS A 9 18.11 -1.42 -11.33
N ASP A 10 19.08 -0.80 -12.02
CA ASP A 10 19.86 -1.44 -13.06
C ASP A 10 18.94 -2.10 -14.11
N GLN A 11 17.89 -1.39 -14.51
CA GLN A 11 16.91 -1.80 -15.51
C GLN A 11 16.08 -3.02 -15.08
N ARG A 12 16.06 -3.33 -13.78
CA ARG A 12 15.25 -4.42 -13.23
C ARG A 12 14.15 -3.85 -12.35
N LEU A 13 12.97 -4.43 -12.47
CA LEU A 13 11.84 -4.10 -11.62
C LEU A 13 12.08 -4.73 -10.25
N ILE A 14 12.20 -3.90 -9.21
CA ILE A 14 12.50 -4.40 -7.87
C ILE A 14 11.34 -4.24 -6.89
N ALA A 15 10.34 -3.43 -7.22
CA ALA A 15 9.20 -3.22 -6.33
C ALA A 15 8.05 -2.63 -7.11
N SER A 16 6.85 -2.80 -6.58
CA SER A 16 5.65 -2.19 -7.15
C SER A 16 4.62 -1.92 -6.06
N ILE A 17 3.77 -0.94 -6.30
CA ILE A 17 2.67 -0.59 -5.40
C ILE A 17 1.46 -0.23 -6.26
N MET A 18 0.29 -0.70 -5.85
CA MET A 18 -0.96 -0.36 -6.52
C MET A 18 -1.92 0.23 -5.50
N GLY A 19 -2.49 1.38 -5.84
CA GLY A 19 -3.49 2.02 -5.02
C GLY A 19 -4.72 2.37 -5.81
N GLY A 20 -5.69 2.93 -5.13
CA GLY A 20 -6.92 3.40 -5.75
C GLY A 20 -7.51 4.55 -4.96
N TYR A 21 -8.36 5.33 -5.60
CA TYR A 21 -9.07 6.43 -4.96
C TYR A 21 -10.51 6.38 -5.43
N ASP A 22 -11.42 6.20 -4.47
CA ASP A 22 -12.84 6.05 -4.79
C ASP A 22 -13.60 7.38 -4.71
N GLY A 23 -12.90 8.50 -4.55
CA GLY A 23 -13.51 9.82 -4.39
C GLY A 23 -13.73 10.19 -2.94
N HIS A 24 -13.51 9.27 -2.02
CA HIS A 24 -13.72 9.47 -0.59
C HIS A 24 -12.51 9.02 0.22
N ARG A 25 -11.97 7.84 -0.07
CA ARG A 25 -10.79 7.28 0.60
C ARG A 25 -9.83 6.73 -0.43
N GLY A 26 -8.54 6.83 -0.13
CA GLY A 26 -7.50 6.16 -0.88
C GLY A 26 -7.25 4.78 -0.31
N TRP A 27 -6.84 3.85 -1.17
CA TRP A 27 -6.59 2.48 -0.76
C TRP A 27 -5.25 2.02 -1.31
N ILE A 28 -4.49 1.32 -0.49
CA ILE A 28 -3.33 0.59 -0.97
C ILE A 28 -3.77 -0.86 -1.14
N HIS A 29 -3.78 -1.31 -2.39
CA HIS A 29 -4.23 -2.68 -2.71
C HIS A 29 -3.12 -3.69 -2.49
N TYR A 30 -1.89 -3.33 -2.83
CA TYR A 30 -0.73 -4.15 -2.52
C TYR A 30 0.55 -3.33 -2.63
N LEU A 31 1.57 -3.84 -1.97
CA LEU A 31 2.93 -3.30 -2.03
C LEU A 31 3.85 -4.51 -1.99
N ALA A 32 4.70 -4.65 -2.98
CA ALA A 32 5.61 -5.78 -3.10
C ALA A 32 7.03 -5.30 -3.38
N VAL A 33 7.99 -5.88 -2.68
CA VAL A 33 9.41 -5.57 -2.87
C VAL A 33 10.16 -6.88 -3.05
N HIS A 34 10.99 -6.96 -4.08
CA HIS A 34 11.82 -8.12 -4.33
C HIS A 34 12.65 -8.45 -3.08
N PRO A 35 12.77 -9.73 -2.68
CA PRO A 35 13.44 -10.09 -1.42
C PRO A 35 14.85 -9.52 -1.25
N HIS A 36 15.61 -9.41 -2.34
CA HIS A 36 16.98 -8.87 -2.28
C HIS A 36 17.02 -7.37 -2.00
N TYR A 37 15.89 -6.69 -2.08
CA TYR A 37 15.82 -5.24 -1.93
C TYR A 37 14.95 -4.81 -0.75
N GLN A 38 14.55 -5.75 0.10
CA GLN A 38 13.81 -5.44 1.30
C GLN A 38 14.74 -4.79 2.33
N ARG A 39 14.14 -3.96 3.20
CA ARG A 39 14.87 -3.24 4.27
C ARG A 39 15.85 -2.19 3.75
N LEU A 40 15.70 -1.77 2.51
CA LEU A 40 16.55 -0.72 1.92
C LEU A 40 15.79 0.58 1.73
N GLY A 41 14.58 0.69 2.30
CA GLY A 41 13.79 1.90 2.20
C GLY A 41 12.96 2.01 0.93
N VAL A 42 12.96 0.99 0.08
CA VAL A 42 12.21 1.03 -1.18
C VAL A 42 10.71 1.08 -0.93
N ALA A 43 10.21 0.26 0.00
CA ALA A 43 8.78 0.23 0.33
C ALA A 43 8.34 1.58 0.89
N THR A 44 9.12 2.17 1.78
CA THR A 44 8.82 3.48 2.36
C THR A 44 8.76 4.55 1.26
N ALA A 45 9.70 4.52 0.33
CA ALA A 45 9.74 5.49 -0.77
C ALA A 45 8.50 5.35 -1.66
N LEU A 46 8.09 4.11 -1.98
CA LEU A 46 6.90 3.88 -2.78
C LEU A 46 5.64 4.36 -2.07
N MET A 47 5.52 4.08 -0.77
CA MET A 47 4.38 4.55 0.01
C MET A 47 4.31 6.07 0.01
N GLN A 48 5.45 6.73 0.20
CA GLN A 48 5.51 8.19 0.21
C GLN A 48 5.07 8.77 -1.12
N GLN A 49 5.53 8.20 -2.22
CA GLN A 49 5.13 8.67 -3.55
C GLN A 49 3.64 8.44 -3.79
N MET A 50 3.10 7.31 -3.36
CA MET A 50 1.68 7.03 -3.51
C MET A 50 0.86 8.04 -2.69
N GLU A 51 1.27 8.30 -1.46
CA GLU A 51 0.59 9.29 -0.61
C GLU A 51 0.60 10.67 -1.24
N ASN A 52 1.72 11.05 -1.85
CA ASN A 52 1.82 12.34 -2.55
C ASN A 52 0.84 12.41 -3.70
N ARG A 53 0.72 11.35 -4.48
CA ARG A 53 -0.22 11.32 -5.60
C ARG A 53 -1.66 11.38 -5.14
N LEU A 54 -1.99 10.63 -4.09
CA LEU A 54 -3.34 10.67 -3.53
C LEU A 54 -3.66 12.05 -2.97
N THR A 55 -2.70 12.66 -2.28
CA THR A 55 -2.88 14.01 -1.76
C THR A 55 -3.16 15.00 -2.89
N ALA A 56 -2.45 14.88 -4.01
CA ALA A 56 -2.66 15.75 -5.16
C ALA A 56 -4.05 15.57 -5.78
N LEU A 57 -4.68 14.41 -5.59
CA LEU A 57 -6.04 14.16 -6.05
C LEU A 57 -7.11 14.65 -5.06
N GLY A 58 -6.69 15.19 -3.90
CA GLY A 58 -7.62 15.64 -2.88
C GLY A 58 -8.04 14.57 -1.91
N CYS A 59 -7.35 13.43 -1.89
CA CYS A 59 -7.67 12.32 -1.02
C CYS A 59 -7.34 12.67 0.44
N PRO A 60 -8.33 12.60 1.37
CA PRO A 60 -8.09 13.01 2.76
C PRO A 60 -7.52 11.92 3.65
N LYS A 61 -7.62 10.66 3.25
CA LYS A 61 -7.20 9.55 4.12
C LYS A 61 -6.91 8.31 3.28
N VAL A 62 -5.84 7.63 3.60
CA VAL A 62 -5.44 6.38 2.94
C VAL A 62 -5.67 5.22 3.89
N GLN A 63 -6.25 4.15 3.40
CA GLN A 63 -6.53 2.94 4.16
C GLN A 63 -5.93 1.72 3.48
N LEU A 64 -5.68 0.68 4.25
CA LEU A 64 -5.19 -0.59 3.73
C LEU A 64 -5.58 -1.69 4.70
N LEU A 65 -5.52 -2.93 4.22
CA LEU A 65 -5.87 -4.10 5.02
C LEU A 65 -4.62 -4.93 5.27
N VAL A 66 -4.42 -5.31 6.53
CA VAL A 66 -3.31 -6.17 6.95
C VAL A 66 -3.90 -7.33 7.74
N ARG A 67 -3.43 -8.55 7.44
CA ARG A 67 -3.86 -9.71 8.22
C ARG A 67 -3.40 -9.55 9.67
N GLN A 68 -4.26 -9.92 10.61
CA GLN A 68 -3.98 -9.73 12.03
C GLN A 68 -2.70 -10.44 12.47
N GLU A 69 -2.41 -11.59 11.90
CA GLU A 69 -1.24 -12.38 12.26
C GLU A 69 0.07 -11.85 11.67
N ASN A 70 0.01 -10.85 10.77
CA ASN A 70 1.20 -10.33 10.12
C ASN A 70 1.74 -9.11 10.88
N LEU A 71 2.41 -9.37 11.99
CA LEU A 71 2.89 -8.33 12.88
C LEU A 71 4.00 -7.47 12.25
N ALA A 72 4.87 -8.08 11.47
CA ALA A 72 5.97 -7.33 10.85
C ALA A 72 5.44 -6.28 9.88
N VAL A 73 4.42 -6.61 9.11
CA VAL A 73 3.80 -5.67 8.18
C VAL A 73 3.05 -4.58 8.94
N SER A 74 2.32 -4.95 10.00
CA SER A 74 1.65 -3.97 10.84
C SER A 74 2.62 -2.96 11.42
N GLN A 75 3.79 -3.42 11.89
CA GLN A 75 4.80 -2.54 12.46
C GLN A 75 5.36 -1.59 11.40
N PHE A 76 5.55 -2.09 10.16
CA PHE A 76 6.01 -1.24 9.07
C PHE A 76 5.05 -0.08 8.84
N TYR A 77 3.75 -0.35 8.74
CA TYR A 77 2.78 0.71 8.51
C TYR A 77 2.60 1.62 9.72
N ASP A 78 2.72 1.08 10.93
CA ASP A 78 2.67 1.88 12.15
C ASP A 78 3.77 2.96 12.13
N GLN A 79 4.98 2.60 11.69
CA GLN A 79 6.08 3.55 11.61
C GLN A 79 5.84 4.65 10.58
N LEU A 80 4.98 4.40 9.60
CA LEU A 80 4.61 5.39 8.59
C LEU A 80 3.41 6.25 9.01
N GLY A 81 2.90 6.05 10.23
CA GLY A 81 1.80 6.84 10.75
C GLY A 81 0.43 6.25 10.52
N TYR A 82 0.36 4.99 10.08
CA TYR A 82 -0.93 4.32 9.90
C TYR A 82 -1.41 3.77 11.24
N GLU A 83 -2.69 3.96 11.50
CA GLU A 83 -3.31 3.51 12.75
C GLU A 83 -4.46 2.58 12.45
N GLU A 84 -4.76 1.69 13.39
CA GLU A 84 -5.89 0.79 13.26
C GLU A 84 -7.21 1.58 13.23
N VAL A 85 -8.08 1.22 12.30
CA VAL A 85 -9.40 1.84 12.17
C VAL A 85 -10.43 0.87 12.71
N GLU A 86 -11.32 1.36 13.58
CA GLU A 86 -12.34 0.53 14.20
C GLU A 86 -13.44 0.17 13.21
N THR A 87 -13.16 -0.81 12.36
CA THR A 87 -14.12 -1.31 11.38
C THR A 87 -13.95 -2.80 11.25
N VAL A 88 -14.96 -3.44 10.68
CA VAL A 88 -14.92 -4.87 10.35
C VAL A 88 -14.99 -4.98 8.84
N CYS A 89 -14.09 -5.77 8.27
CA CYS A 89 -14.09 -6.06 6.84
C CYS A 89 -15.03 -7.24 6.59
N LEU A 90 -16.04 -7.04 5.76
CA LEU A 90 -16.98 -8.09 5.40
C LEU A 90 -16.75 -8.46 3.94
N GLY A 91 -16.72 -9.76 3.68
CA GLY A 91 -16.53 -10.26 2.32
C GLY A 91 -17.56 -11.30 1.98
N LYS A 92 -17.87 -11.41 0.70
CA LYS A 92 -18.74 -12.44 0.19
C LYS A 92 -18.12 -12.99 -1.09
N ARG A 93 -17.94 -14.29 -1.12
CA ARG A 93 -17.38 -14.94 -2.31
C ARG A 93 -18.48 -15.05 -3.36
N LEU A 94 -18.21 -14.52 -4.54
CA LEU A 94 -19.17 -14.56 -5.64
C LEU A 94 -18.91 -15.73 -6.59
N ILE A 95 -17.69 -16.23 -6.61
CA ILE A 95 -17.28 -17.36 -7.44
C ILE A 95 -16.57 -18.34 -6.53
N GLN A 96 -16.93 -19.61 -6.65
CA GLN A 96 -16.21 -20.66 -5.93
C GLN A 96 -14.97 -21.05 -6.72
N ASP A 97 -13.82 -21.00 -6.08
CA ASP A 97 -12.55 -21.37 -6.69
C ASP A 97 -11.86 -22.51 -5.97
#